data_ae83e7b0ad22da482c138ee52c3c6c06
#
_entry.id   ae83e7b0ad22da482c138ee52c3c6c06
#
_cell.length_a   1.000
_cell.length_b   1.000
_cell.length_c   1.000
_cell.angle_alpha   90.00
_cell.angle_beta   90.00
_cell.angle_gamma   90.00
#
_symmetry.space_group_name_H-M   'P 1'
#
loop_
_entity.id
_entity.type
_entity.pdbx_description
1 polymer ?
#
loop_
_entity_poly.entity_id
_entity_poly.type
_entity_poly.pdbx_seq_one_letter_code
_entity_poly.pdbx_strand_id
1 'polypeptide(L)'
;MQEEWSRKGATLSDKTARKEFGLTQDEIVAAIDAGQLQYRVGVIQGNPWLRLLRREVEDLMDSTYNDRDHRQRRAKAELAQVDRDLKKLRAEVVALEEHRTKLVADLGV
;
A
#
# COMPACT_ATOMS: atom_id res chain seq x y z
N MET A 1 15.10 4.23 -26.97
CA MET A 1 15.17 3.37 -25.75
C MET A 1 14.22 3.93 -24.70
N GLN A 2 13.28 3.12 -24.23
CA GLN A 2 12.34 3.56 -23.23
C GLN A 2 13.00 3.57 -21.86
N GLU A 3 12.91 4.66 -21.14
CA GLU A 3 13.40 4.73 -19.78
C GLU A 3 12.56 3.79 -18.86
N GLU A 4 13.20 3.17 -17.90
CA GLU A 4 12.54 2.33 -16.93
C GLU A 4 11.44 3.10 -16.18
N TRP A 5 11.68 4.38 -15.91
CA TRP A 5 10.74 5.26 -15.20
C TRP A 5 9.41 5.44 -15.93
N SER A 6 9.40 5.31 -17.24
CA SER A 6 8.18 5.48 -18.04
C SER A 6 7.52 4.16 -18.42
N ARG A 7 8.12 3.03 -18.09
CA ARG A 7 7.56 1.72 -18.39
C ARG A 7 6.41 1.40 -17.44
N LYS A 8 5.30 0.93 -18.00
CA LYS A 8 4.11 0.59 -17.22
C LYS A 8 4.43 -0.49 -16.17
N GLY A 9 4.07 -0.24 -14.92
CA GLY A 9 4.29 -1.19 -13.83
C GLY A 9 5.70 -1.20 -13.27
N ALA A 10 6.64 -0.42 -13.82
CA ALA A 10 8.02 -0.41 -13.38
C ALA A 10 8.26 0.49 -12.16
N THR A 11 7.30 1.34 -11.83
CA THR A 11 7.45 2.29 -10.72
C THR A 11 6.31 2.14 -9.71
N LEU A 12 6.56 2.63 -8.50
CA LEU A 12 5.55 2.69 -7.45
C LEU A 12 5.86 3.89 -6.56
N SER A 13 4.84 4.35 -5.84
CA SER A 13 5.04 5.42 -4.85
C SER A 13 5.64 4.86 -3.57
N ASP A 14 6.24 5.75 -2.75
CA ASP A 14 6.71 5.39 -1.42
C ASP A 14 5.55 4.83 -0.56
N LYS A 15 4.36 5.41 -0.70
CA LYS A 15 3.17 4.92 0.00
C LYS A 15 2.85 3.47 -0.38
N THR A 16 2.88 3.17 -1.68
CA THR A 16 2.62 1.81 -2.18
C THR A 16 3.72 0.85 -1.73
N ALA A 17 4.99 1.29 -1.75
CA ALA A 17 6.12 0.47 -1.28
C ALA A 17 5.95 0.11 0.20
N ARG A 18 5.55 1.06 1.03
CA ARG A 18 5.28 0.77 2.45
C ARG A 18 4.16 -0.24 2.62
N LYS A 19 3.10 -0.09 1.84
CA LYS A 19 1.91 -0.93 1.93
C LYS A 19 2.16 -2.34 1.40
N GLU A 20 2.81 -2.43 0.25
CA GLU A 20 3.02 -3.69 -0.46
C GLU A 20 4.17 -4.51 0.12
N PHE A 21 5.25 -3.85 0.51
CA PHE A 21 6.48 -4.52 0.99
C PHE A 21 6.69 -4.43 2.49
N GLY A 22 5.85 -3.69 3.20
CA GLY A 22 5.97 -3.55 4.65
C GLY A 22 7.15 -2.70 5.09
N LEU A 23 7.68 -1.85 4.20
CA LEU A 23 8.76 -0.93 4.53
C LEU A 23 8.22 0.25 5.32
N THR A 24 9.07 0.81 6.19
CA THR A 24 8.78 2.10 6.83
C THR A 24 9.32 3.23 5.96
N GLN A 25 8.82 4.44 6.17
CA GLN A 25 9.35 5.61 5.47
C GLN A 25 10.83 5.81 5.77
N ASP A 26 11.25 5.62 7.01
CA ASP A 26 12.65 5.74 7.42
C ASP A 26 13.54 4.72 6.69
N GLU A 27 13.05 3.50 6.50
CA GLU A 27 13.79 2.48 5.75
C GLU A 27 13.95 2.86 4.28
N ILE A 28 12.92 3.45 3.68
CA ILE A 28 12.97 3.93 2.30
C ILE A 28 14.00 5.06 2.17
N VAL A 29 13.93 6.05 3.05
CA VAL A 29 14.87 7.19 3.05
C VAL A 29 16.30 6.70 3.27
N ALA A 30 16.51 5.79 4.21
CA ALA A 30 17.85 5.22 4.47
C ALA A 30 18.41 4.49 3.24
N ALA A 31 17.56 3.75 2.52
CA ALA A 31 17.97 3.06 1.30
C ALA A 31 18.30 4.04 0.17
N ILE A 32 17.58 5.15 0.06
CA ILE A 32 17.89 6.22 -0.89
C ILE A 32 19.26 6.83 -0.54
N ASP A 33 19.48 7.16 0.73
CA ASP A 33 20.73 7.75 1.18
C ASP A 33 21.93 6.82 0.97
N ALA A 34 21.69 5.49 1.07
CA ALA A 34 22.72 4.48 0.84
C ALA A 34 22.96 4.18 -0.65
N GLY A 35 22.19 4.80 -1.55
CA GLY A 35 22.31 4.58 -2.99
C GLY A 35 21.66 3.30 -3.49
N GLN A 36 20.85 2.65 -2.66
CA GLN A 36 20.17 1.41 -3.04
C GLN A 36 18.86 1.66 -3.79
N LEU A 37 18.23 2.80 -3.55
CA LEU A 37 17.01 3.21 -4.25
C LEU A 37 17.23 4.55 -4.93
N GLN A 38 16.88 4.62 -6.20
CA GLN A 38 16.73 5.89 -6.90
C GLN A 38 15.33 6.42 -6.63
N TYR A 39 15.16 7.72 -6.76
CA TYR A 39 13.85 8.32 -6.58
C TYR A 39 13.63 9.49 -7.52
N ARG A 40 12.37 9.78 -7.80
CA ARG A 40 11.94 11.04 -8.42
C ARG A 40 10.79 11.57 -7.58
N VAL A 41 10.70 12.89 -7.51
CA VAL A 41 9.61 13.53 -6.77
C VAL A 41 8.44 13.75 -7.72
N GLY A 42 7.27 13.24 -7.33
CA GLY A 42 6.01 13.54 -7.98
C GLY A 42 5.20 14.47 -7.11
N VAL A 43 4.22 15.16 -7.70
CA VAL A 43 3.31 16.04 -6.98
C VAL A 43 1.88 15.72 -7.39
N ILE A 44 1.03 15.42 -6.41
CA ILE A 44 -0.39 15.19 -6.63
C ILE A 44 -1.14 16.19 -5.74
N GLN A 45 -1.91 17.08 -6.38
CA GLN A 45 -2.71 18.10 -5.68
C GLN A 45 -1.87 18.92 -4.69
N GLY A 46 -0.64 19.25 -5.07
CA GLY A 46 0.27 20.03 -4.23
C GLY A 46 1.02 19.23 -3.18
N ASN A 47 0.75 17.94 -3.02
CA ASN A 47 1.42 17.09 -2.05
C ASN A 47 2.55 16.31 -2.72
N PRO A 48 3.81 16.44 -2.26
CA PRO A 48 4.92 15.70 -2.83
C PRO A 48 4.86 14.22 -2.42
N TRP A 49 5.32 13.37 -3.33
CA TRP A 49 5.47 11.95 -3.06
C TRP A 49 6.72 11.44 -3.77
N LEU A 50 7.29 10.35 -3.26
CA LEU A 50 8.48 9.75 -3.86
C LEU A 50 8.05 8.66 -4.84
N ARG A 51 8.65 8.72 -6.02
CA ARG A 51 8.47 7.71 -7.05
C ARG A 51 9.70 6.83 -7.08
N LEU A 52 9.51 5.54 -6.94
CA LEU A 52 10.59 4.56 -6.82
C LEU A 52 10.51 3.56 -7.96
N LEU A 53 11.64 2.88 -8.23
CA LEU A 53 11.66 1.78 -9.19
C LEU A 53 11.33 0.49 -8.47
N ARG A 54 10.31 -0.22 -8.95
CA ARG A 54 9.87 -1.49 -8.35
C ARG A 54 11.00 -2.51 -8.29
N ARG A 55 11.79 -2.62 -9.35
CA ARG A 55 12.94 -3.53 -9.41
C ARG A 55 13.90 -3.30 -8.25
N GLU A 56 14.21 -2.04 -7.98
CA GLU A 56 15.15 -1.71 -6.89
C GLU A 56 14.56 -2.01 -5.51
N VAL A 57 13.27 -1.80 -5.32
CA VAL A 57 12.60 -2.15 -4.07
C VAL A 57 12.62 -3.66 -3.86
N GLU A 58 12.33 -4.43 -4.90
CA GLU A 58 12.38 -5.89 -4.85
C GLU A 58 13.80 -6.39 -4.53
N ASP A 59 14.82 -5.83 -5.19
CA ASP A 59 16.22 -6.16 -4.93
C ASP A 59 16.63 -5.82 -3.50
N LEU A 60 16.19 -4.69 -2.98
CA LEU A 60 16.44 -4.28 -1.61
C LEU A 60 15.88 -5.31 -0.63
N MET A 61 14.65 -5.74 -0.84
CA MET A 61 14.03 -6.73 0.02
C MET A 61 14.78 -8.06 -0.01
N ASP A 62 15.19 -8.50 -1.20
CA ASP A 62 15.94 -9.76 -1.37
C ASP A 62 17.33 -9.71 -0.74
N SER A 63 17.99 -8.56 -0.79
CA SER A 63 19.38 -8.41 -0.30
C SER A 63 19.46 -8.06 1.18
N THR A 64 18.47 -7.35 1.72
CA THR A 64 18.52 -6.81 3.09
C THR A 64 17.79 -7.71 4.08
N TYR A 65 16.73 -8.35 3.63
CA TYR A 65 15.89 -9.18 4.48
C TYR A 65 15.92 -10.62 3.97
N ASN A 66 15.97 -11.58 4.90
CA ASN A 66 15.79 -12.97 4.52
C ASN A 66 14.30 -13.22 4.18
N ASP A 67 14.01 -14.33 3.51
CA ASP A 67 12.67 -14.67 3.05
C ASP A 67 11.64 -14.65 4.18
N ARG A 68 12.04 -15.06 5.39
CA ARG A 68 11.16 -15.11 6.54
C ARG A 68 10.73 -13.71 6.98
N ASP A 69 11.71 -12.80 7.13
CA ASP A 69 11.43 -11.44 7.56
C ASP A 69 10.59 -10.70 6.52
N HIS A 70 10.91 -10.91 5.24
CA HIS A 70 10.15 -10.34 4.14
C HIS A 70 8.69 -10.79 4.18
N ARG A 71 8.45 -12.09 4.35
CA ARG A 71 7.10 -12.65 4.43
C ARG A 71 6.33 -12.11 5.64
N GLN A 72 6.99 -11.98 6.79
CA GLN A 72 6.38 -11.44 7.99
C GLN A 72 5.98 -9.98 7.82
N ARG A 73 6.83 -9.17 7.20
CA ARG A 73 6.53 -7.76 6.94
C ARG A 73 5.34 -7.60 5.99
N ARG A 74 5.33 -8.38 4.93
CA ARG A 74 4.21 -8.36 3.98
C ARG A 74 2.91 -8.82 4.65
N ALA A 75 2.98 -9.88 5.42
CA ALA A 75 1.81 -10.39 6.13
C ALA A 75 1.25 -9.36 7.11
N LYS A 76 2.11 -8.66 7.85
CA LYS A 76 1.65 -7.60 8.76
C LYS A 76 0.98 -6.45 8.01
N ALA A 77 1.55 -6.03 6.89
CA ALA A 77 0.98 -4.96 6.08
C ALA A 77 -0.38 -5.36 5.50
N GLU A 78 -0.48 -6.57 4.98
CA GLU A 78 -1.73 -7.11 4.44
C GLU A 78 -2.78 -7.28 5.53
N LEU A 79 -2.39 -7.78 6.70
CA LEU A 79 -3.31 -7.94 7.83
C LEU A 79 -3.90 -6.60 8.25
N ALA A 80 -3.08 -5.57 8.37
CA ALA A 80 -3.56 -4.24 8.72
C ALA A 80 -4.57 -3.72 7.69
N GLN A 81 -4.35 -3.98 6.42
CA GLN A 81 -5.29 -3.58 5.37
C GLN A 81 -6.60 -4.37 5.46
N VAL A 82 -6.50 -5.69 5.64
CA VAL A 82 -7.68 -6.55 5.79
C VAL A 82 -8.51 -6.12 7.00
N ASP A 83 -7.87 -5.80 8.12
CA ASP A 83 -8.58 -5.35 9.32
C ASP A 83 -9.33 -4.04 9.06
N ARG A 84 -8.72 -3.11 8.33
CA ARG A 84 -9.41 -1.87 7.95
C ARG A 84 -10.60 -2.14 7.05
N ASP A 85 -10.43 -3.02 6.07
CA ASP A 85 -11.50 -3.38 5.13
C ASP A 85 -12.66 -4.08 5.84
N LEU A 86 -12.34 -4.98 6.78
CA LEU A 86 -13.35 -5.65 7.59
C LEU A 86 -14.17 -4.66 8.42
N LYS A 87 -13.50 -3.71 9.06
CA LYS A 87 -14.17 -2.67 9.83
C LYS A 87 -15.13 -1.86 8.97
N LYS A 88 -14.69 -1.48 7.78
CA LYS A 88 -15.52 -0.73 6.83
C LYS A 88 -16.73 -1.55 6.37
N LEU A 89 -16.51 -2.81 5.99
CA LEU A 89 -17.58 -3.69 5.53
C LEU A 89 -18.59 -3.98 6.63
N ARG A 90 -18.15 -4.17 7.87
CA ARG A 90 -19.05 -4.36 9.00
C ARG A 90 -19.96 -3.14 9.22
N ALA A 91 -19.42 -1.94 9.07
CA ALA A 91 -20.21 -0.71 9.16
C ALA A 91 -21.23 -0.63 8.03
N GLU A 92 -20.86 -1.03 6.82
CA GLU A 92 -21.76 -1.07 5.67
C GLU A 92 -22.89 -2.10 5.90
N VAL A 93 -22.57 -3.26 6.45
CA VAL A 93 -23.57 -4.29 6.78
C VAL A 93 -24.58 -3.74 7.79
N VAL A 94 -24.12 -3.09 8.86
CA VAL A 94 -25.00 -2.51 9.87
C VAL A 94 -25.95 -1.47 9.23
N ALA A 95 -25.40 -0.61 8.39
CA ALA A 95 -26.22 0.41 7.71
C ALA A 95 -27.29 -0.21 6.80
N LEU A 96 -26.93 -1.26 6.08
CA LEU A 96 -27.88 -1.97 5.22
C LEU A 96 -28.95 -2.71 6.05
N GLU A 97 -28.58 -3.31 7.17
CA GLU A 97 -29.53 -3.97 8.06
C GLU A 97 -30.54 -2.98 8.63
N GLU A 98 -30.09 -1.80 9.04
CA GLU A 98 -30.97 -0.73 9.50
C GLU A 98 -31.91 -0.25 8.40
N HIS A 99 -31.41 -0.08 7.19
CA HIS A 99 -32.21 0.29 6.03
C HIS A 99 -33.26 -0.77 5.72
N ARG A 100 -32.86 -2.03 5.76
CA ARG A 100 -33.78 -3.17 5.56
C ARG A 100 -34.91 -3.14 6.60
N THR A 101 -34.56 -2.93 7.86
CA THR A 101 -35.55 -2.85 8.94
C THR A 101 -36.58 -1.74 8.67
N LYS A 102 -36.13 -0.57 8.23
CA LYS A 102 -37.04 0.54 7.89
C LYS A 102 -37.96 0.18 6.74
N LEU A 103 -37.40 -0.45 5.69
CA LEU A 103 -38.22 -0.84 4.53
C LEU A 103 -39.26 -1.90 4.89
N VAL A 104 -38.90 -2.85 5.72
CA VAL A 104 -39.87 -3.87 6.20
C VAL A 104 -41.00 -3.21 6.99
N ALA A 105 -40.65 -2.27 7.86
CA ALA A 105 -41.66 -1.50 8.61
C ALA A 105 -42.58 -0.70 7.68
N ASP A 106 -42.02 -0.06 6.64
CA ASP A 106 -42.76 0.70 5.67
C ASP A 106 -43.71 -0.17 4.85
N LEU A 107 -43.37 -1.42 4.63
CA LEU A 107 -44.24 -2.38 3.94
C LEU A 107 -45.35 -2.96 4.83
N GLY A 108 -45.27 -2.72 6.12
CA GLY A 108 -46.26 -3.20 7.08
C GLY A 108 -46.22 -4.71 7.35
N VAL A 109 -45.04 -5.32 7.14
CA VAL A 109 -44.86 -6.76 7.42
C VAL A 109 -44.00 -7.03 8.63
#